data_b088caa0638fa86f65c56eb55e65bc2f
#
_entry.id   b088caa0638fa86f65c56eb55e65bc2f
#
_cell.length_a   1.000
_cell.length_b   1.000
_cell.length_c   1.000
_cell.angle_alpha   90.00
_cell.angle_beta   90.00
_cell.angle_gamma   90.00
#
_symmetry.space_group_name_H-M   'P 1'
#
loop_
_entity.id
_entity.type
_entity.pdbx_description
1 polymer ?
#
loop_
_entity_poly.entity_id
_entity_poly.type
_entity_poly.pdbx_seq_one_letter_code
_entity_poly.pdbx_strand_id
1 'polypeptide(L)'
;MLDRRQLMTGVVASLFGSLVLPRRSAAAQQTGLLALTDRLSLVTSGGTNVLAFASPDGLVLVDSGAPDRSDALMTSLRALAPDVRARTLFNTHWHAENTGANQIFRQNGAAIVAHENTRLWMATPTWMPDEDRYRPPRTKEAQPDKTFYADGAMTAGNERIEYGYLIEAHTSGDIYVFFRDSNVLAVGDVASPARDPELDYLTGAWIGGRVDAMDRLLKLADANTRIVPGFGPVMTRAQLQVERDVMKTIYDRTVDRVREGDYVEDMLKAGVMNGLARTWKDPKKFLHDLHKGLWAHHNKLDANVV
;
A
#
# COMPACT_ATOMS: atom_id res chain seq x y z
N MET A 1 -10.10 7.62 89.69
CA MET A 1 -11.09 6.53 89.77
C MET A 1 -11.64 6.23 88.42
N LEU A 2 -11.46 4.95 87.97
CA LEU A 2 -12.16 4.24 86.84
C LEU A 2 -12.00 4.83 85.44
N ASP A 3 -11.14 4.33 84.63
CA ASP A 3 -11.13 3.03 83.88
C ASP A 3 -12.39 2.81 83.01
N ARG A 4 -12.19 2.77 81.70
CA ARG A 4 -12.72 1.73 80.81
C ARG A 4 -12.27 1.94 79.36
N ARG A 5 -11.36 1.06 78.98
CA ARG A 5 -11.12 0.65 77.61
C ARG A 5 -12.41 0.19 76.96
N GLN A 6 -12.68 0.70 75.79
CA GLN A 6 -13.48 -0.07 74.82
C GLN A 6 -12.72 -0.07 73.48
N LEU A 7 -12.31 -1.27 73.12
CA LEU A 7 -11.89 -1.63 71.78
C LEU A 7 -13.05 -1.40 70.79
N MET A 8 -12.81 -0.62 69.76
CA MET A 8 -13.59 -0.69 68.55
C MET A 8 -12.70 -1.26 67.45
N THR A 9 -12.94 -2.50 67.13
CA THR A 9 -12.42 -3.21 65.95
C THR A 9 -13.10 -2.62 64.71
N GLY A 10 -12.39 -1.71 64.04
CA GLY A 10 -12.77 -1.20 62.72
C GLY A 10 -12.25 -2.15 61.64
N VAL A 11 -13.15 -2.86 60.99
CA VAL A 11 -12.88 -3.64 59.77
C VAL A 11 -12.61 -2.67 58.67
N VAL A 12 -11.35 -2.56 58.24
CA VAL A 12 -10.96 -1.86 57.00
C VAL A 12 -11.27 -2.81 55.83
N ALA A 13 -12.40 -2.62 55.20
CA ALA A 13 -12.71 -3.24 53.91
C ALA A 13 -11.88 -2.54 52.85
N SER A 14 -10.78 -3.17 52.45
CA SER A 14 -9.98 -2.77 51.29
C SER A 14 -10.76 -3.04 50.01
N LEU A 15 -11.41 -2.04 49.48
CA LEU A 15 -11.97 -2.05 48.14
C LEU A 15 -10.77 -1.99 47.14
N PHE A 16 -10.26 -3.16 46.73
CA PHE A 16 -9.49 -3.27 45.52
C PHE A 16 -10.40 -3.05 44.33
N GLY A 17 -10.57 -1.82 43.92
CA GLY A 17 -11.16 -1.48 42.65
C GLY A 17 -10.20 -1.98 41.55
N SER A 18 -10.53 -3.15 40.98
CA SER A 18 -9.91 -3.61 39.74
C SER A 18 -10.20 -2.58 38.65
N LEU A 19 -9.23 -1.73 38.34
CA LEU A 19 -9.25 -0.94 37.10
C LEU A 19 -9.25 -1.95 35.94
N VAL A 20 -10.44 -2.30 35.48
CA VAL A 20 -10.61 -2.94 34.17
C VAL A 20 -10.32 -1.86 33.14
N LEU A 21 -9.04 -1.74 32.79
CA LEU A 21 -8.67 -1.03 31.57
C LEU A 21 -9.44 -1.70 30.44
N PRO A 22 -10.20 -0.93 29.63
CA PRO A 22 -10.81 -1.51 28.46
C PRO A 22 -9.66 -2.08 27.60
N ARG A 23 -9.56 -3.41 27.55
CA ARG A 23 -8.81 -4.08 26.50
C ARG A 23 -9.39 -3.49 25.20
N ARG A 24 -8.62 -2.62 24.55
CA ARG A 24 -8.86 -2.33 23.14
C ARG A 24 -8.89 -3.70 22.48
N SER A 25 -10.10 -4.14 22.17
CA SER A 25 -10.34 -5.20 21.20
C SER A 25 -9.62 -4.74 19.94
N ALA A 26 -8.39 -5.23 19.72
CA ALA A 26 -7.88 -5.33 18.38
C ALA A 26 -8.93 -6.21 17.70
N ALA A 27 -9.86 -5.60 16.99
CA ALA A 27 -10.70 -6.31 16.06
C ALA A 27 -9.70 -7.08 15.21
N ALA A 28 -9.64 -8.40 15.41
CA ALA A 28 -8.86 -9.28 14.57
C ALA A 28 -9.44 -9.02 13.19
N GLN A 29 -8.71 -8.22 12.37
CA GLN A 29 -9.11 -7.94 11.00
C GLN A 29 -9.08 -9.29 10.32
N GLN A 30 -10.26 -9.83 10.08
CA GLN A 30 -10.46 -11.16 9.54
C GLN A 30 -9.77 -11.21 8.19
N THR A 31 -9.04 -12.29 7.96
CA THR A 31 -8.53 -12.59 6.63
C THR A 31 -9.74 -12.91 5.75
N GLY A 32 -9.97 -12.07 4.75
CA GLY A 32 -11.03 -12.24 3.76
C GLY A 32 -10.50 -13.01 2.55
N LEU A 33 -11.33 -13.88 2.00
CA LEU A 33 -11.08 -14.57 0.74
C LEU A 33 -12.24 -14.27 -0.22
N LEU A 34 -11.94 -13.65 -1.37
CA LEU A 34 -12.90 -13.33 -2.42
C LEU A 34 -12.45 -13.95 -3.74
N ALA A 35 -13.22 -14.89 -4.27
CA ALA A 35 -13.00 -15.40 -5.62
C ALA A 35 -13.37 -14.31 -6.64
N LEU A 36 -12.41 -13.93 -7.48
CA LEU A 36 -12.63 -13.03 -8.60
C LEU A 36 -12.97 -13.81 -9.87
N THR A 37 -12.33 -14.94 -10.08
CA THR A 37 -12.66 -15.94 -11.12
C THR A 37 -12.47 -17.33 -10.52
N ASP A 38 -12.65 -18.38 -11.35
CA ASP A 38 -12.40 -19.76 -10.93
C ASP A 38 -10.94 -20.01 -10.52
N ARG A 39 -10.00 -19.16 -10.97
CA ARG A 39 -8.56 -19.32 -10.71
C ARG A 39 -7.91 -18.13 -10.04
N LEU A 40 -8.55 -16.97 -9.99
CA LEU A 40 -8.00 -15.75 -9.41
C LEU A 40 -8.79 -15.38 -8.17
N SER A 41 -8.11 -15.32 -7.05
CA SER A 41 -8.67 -14.96 -5.74
C SER A 41 -7.94 -13.77 -5.15
N LEU A 42 -8.70 -12.94 -4.43
CA LEU A 42 -8.19 -11.87 -3.58
C LEU A 42 -8.17 -12.33 -2.14
N VAL A 43 -7.00 -12.33 -1.52
CA VAL A 43 -6.80 -12.55 -0.09
C VAL A 43 -6.57 -11.20 0.57
N THR A 44 -7.48 -10.80 1.47
CA THR A 44 -7.32 -9.57 2.24
C THR A 44 -6.92 -9.93 3.67
N SER A 45 -5.80 -9.39 4.15
CA SER A 45 -5.31 -9.63 5.51
C SER A 45 -4.84 -8.33 6.13
N GLY A 46 -5.51 -7.90 7.21
CA GLY A 46 -5.20 -6.62 7.85
C GLY A 46 -5.51 -5.40 6.98
N GLY A 47 -6.33 -5.56 5.94
CA GLY A 47 -6.67 -4.52 4.96
C GLY A 47 -5.78 -4.49 3.72
N THR A 48 -4.60 -5.14 3.74
CA THR A 48 -3.77 -5.31 2.54
C THR A 48 -4.30 -6.43 1.66
N ASN A 49 -4.17 -6.25 0.38
CA ASN A 49 -4.65 -7.14 -0.66
C ASN A 49 -3.50 -7.93 -1.28
N VAL A 50 -3.70 -9.23 -1.43
CA VAL A 50 -2.81 -10.13 -2.15
C VAL A 50 -3.64 -10.86 -3.21
N LEU A 51 -3.28 -10.72 -4.49
CA LEU A 51 -3.88 -11.53 -5.54
C LEU A 51 -3.16 -12.87 -5.64
N ALA A 52 -3.94 -13.95 -5.81
CA ALA A 52 -3.43 -15.29 -5.99
C ALA A 52 -4.09 -15.93 -7.22
N PHE A 53 -3.32 -16.14 -8.28
CA PHE A 53 -3.75 -16.84 -9.47
C PHE A 53 -3.24 -18.28 -9.45
N ALA A 54 -4.15 -19.25 -9.53
CA ALA A 54 -3.83 -20.66 -9.57
C ALA A 54 -3.61 -21.12 -11.03
N SER A 55 -2.37 -21.48 -11.39
CA SER A 55 -2.02 -22.06 -12.68
C SER A 55 -1.60 -23.52 -12.52
N PRO A 56 -1.56 -24.31 -13.61
CA PRO A 56 -1.02 -25.67 -13.57
C PRO A 56 0.43 -25.76 -13.05
N ASP A 57 1.22 -24.70 -13.27
CA ASP A 57 2.63 -24.66 -12.90
C ASP A 57 2.88 -24.14 -11.47
N GLY A 58 1.85 -23.63 -10.81
CA GLY A 58 1.92 -23.05 -9.48
C GLY A 58 1.18 -21.73 -9.35
N LEU A 59 1.25 -21.11 -8.16
CA LEU A 59 0.62 -19.81 -7.92
C LEU A 59 1.48 -18.68 -8.51
N VAL A 60 0.77 -17.71 -9.12
CA VAL A 60 1.30 -16.37 -9.39
C VAL A 60 0.63 -15.41 -8.40
N LEU A 61 1.45 -14.71 -7.64
CA LEU A 61 0.99 -13.77 -6.60
C LEU A 61 1.28 -12.33 -7.02
N VAL A 62 0.44 -11.40 -6.56
CA VAL A 62 0.74 -9.96 -6.57
C VAL A 62 0.68 -9.49 -5.14
N ASP A 63 1.82 -8.97 -4.67
CA ASP A 63 2.14 -8.61 -3.30
C ASP A 63 2.13 -9.81 -2.32
N SER A 64 2.62 -9.58 -1.11
CA SER A 64 2.77 -10.63 -0.10
C SER A 64 2.27 -10.20 1.30
N GLY A 65 1.52 -9.10 1.36
CA GLY A 65 0.90 -8.61 2.59
C GLY A 65 1.89 -8.10 3.63
N ALA A 66 1.37 -7.73 4.79
CA ALA A 66 2.15 -7.21 5.91
C ALA A 66 2.93 -8.31 6.64
N PRO A 67 4.11 -8.00 7.24
CA PRO A 67 4.98 -9.01 7.88
C PRO A 67 4.30 -9.76 9.01
N ASP A 68 3.51 -9.07 9.84
CA ASP A 68 2.79 -9.65 10.99
C ASP A 68 1.57 -10.48 10.59
N ARG A 69 1.25 -10.56 9.29
CA ARG A 69 0.13 -11.29 8.71
C ARG A 69 0.52 -12.47 7.83
N SER A 70 1.80 -12.75 7.74
CA SER A 70 2.34 -13.79 6.85
C SER A 70 1.72 -15.18 7.12
N ASP A 71 1.54 -15.58 8.38
CA ASP A 71 0.95 -16.87 8.74
C ASP A 71 -0.52 -16.98 8.30
N ALA A 72 -1.30 -15.91 8.47
CA ALA A 72 -2.69 -15.87 8.03
C ALA A 72 -2.80 -15.93 6.50
N LEU A 73 -1.93 -15.23 5.79
CA LEU A 73 -1.82 -15.29 4.33
C LEU A 73 -1.48 -16.71 3.88
N MET A 74 -0.46 -17.33 4.45
CA MET A 74 -0.05 -18.70 4.10
C MET A 74 -1.16 -19.71 4.36
N THR A 75 -1.93 -19.54 5.43
CA THR A 75 -3.10 -20.38 5.74
C THR A 75 -4.17 -20.25 4.65
N SER A 76 -4.48 -19.03 4.23
CA SER A 76 -5.47 -18.76 3.17
C SER A 76 -5.02 -19.32 1.82
N LEU A 77 -3.74 -19.18 1.47
CA LEU A 77 -3.21 -19.72 0.22
C LEU A 77 -3.21 -21.25 0.19
N ARG A 78 -2.94 -21.91 1.32
CA ARG A 78 -3.07 -23.38 1.43
C ARG A 78 -4.51 -23.85 1.28
N ALA A 79 -5.48 -23.06 1.75
CA ALA A 79 -6.89 -23.39 1.56
C ALA A 79 -7.31 -23.28 0.09
N LEU A 80 -6.72 -22.33 -0.67
CA LEU A 80 -6.95 -22.19 -2.11
C LEU A 80 -6.26 -23.30 -2.93
N ALA A 81 -5.04 -23.67 -2.56
CA ALA A 81 -4.20 -24.59 -3.32
C ALA A 81 -3.26 -25.36 -2.36
N PRO A 82 -3.72 -26.46 -1.74
CA PRO A 82 -3.01 -27.15 -0.66
C PRO A 82 -1.60 -27.61 -1.04
N ASP A 83 -1.43 -28.12 -2.27
CA ASP A 83 -0.17 -28.70 -2.76
C ASP A 83 0.60 -27.79 -3.73
N VAL A 84 0.08 -26.58 -3.99
CA VAL A 84 0.64 -25.70 -5.01
C VAL A 84 1.54 -24.64 -4.39
N ARG A 85 2.77 -24.54 -4.92
CA ARG A 85 3.75 -23.55 -4.48
C ARG A 85 3.64 -22.27 -5.31
N ALA A 86 3.94 -21.13 -4.70
CA ALA A 86 4.16 -19.91 -5.45
C ALA A 86 5.39 -20.07 -6.37
N ARG A 87 5.24 -19.71 -7.63
CA ARG A 87 6.30 -19.70 -8.65
C ARG A 87 6.78 -18.32 -8.96
N THR A 88 5.83 -17.37 -8.99
CA THR A 88 6.11 -15.96 -9.27
C THR A 88 5.38 -15.11 -8.25
N LEU A 89 6.07 -14.13 -7.71
CA LEU A 89 5.54 -13.09 -6.83
C LEU A 89 5.89 -11.74 -7.42
N PHE A 90 4.91 -10.97 -7.85
CA PHE A 90 5.09 -9.57 -8.22
C PHE A 90 5.01 -8.69 -6.97
N ASN A 91 5.94 -7.75 -6.80
CA ASN A 91 5.77 -6.67 -5.83
C ASN A 91 5.35 -5.41 -6.58
N THR A 92 4.19 -4.85 -6.22
CA THR A 92 3.68 -3.62 -6.82
C THR A 92 4.57 -2.43 -6.49
N HIS A 93 5.17 -2.40 -5.30
CA HIS A 93 6.15 -1.44 -4.81
C HIS A 93 6.91 -2.00 -3.60
N TRP A 94 7.72 -1.19 -2.91
CA TRP A 94 8.67 -1.65 -1.90
C TRP A 94 8.16 -1.67 -0.45
N HIS A 95 7.00 -1.08 -0.13
CA HIS A 95 6.51 -0.94 1.24
C HIS A 95 6.31 -2.28 1.96
N ALA A 96 6.49 -2.25 3.29
CA ALA A 96 6.50 -3.45 4.12
C ALA A 96 5.15 -4.18 4.12
N GLU A 97 4.07 -3.43 4.09
CA GLU A 97 2.71 -3.96 4.08
C GLU A 97 2.36 -4.73 2.80
N ASN A 98 3.15 -4.55 1.74
CA ASN A 98 2.97 -5.23 0.46
C ASN A 98 4.02 -6.32 0.22
N THR A 99 5.16 -6.26 0.92
CA THR A 99 6.32 -7.14 0.69
C THR A 99 6.70 -7.98 1.91
N GLY A 100 5.82 -8.06 2.92
CA GLY A 100 6.16 -8.62 4.23
C GLY A 100 6.51 -10.09 4.23
N ALA A 101 5.86 -10.91 3.42
CA ALA A 101 6.15 -12.35 3.32
C ALA A 101 7.10 -12.72 2.17
N ASN A 102 7.75 -11.76 1.51
CA ASN A 102 8.67 -12.02 0.39
C ASN A 102 9.71 -13.11 0.71
N GLN A 103 10.37 -13.00 1.86
CA GLN A 103 11.38 -13.96 2.27
C GLN A 103 10.85 -15.39 2.35
N ILE A 104 9.63 -15.57 2.87
CA ILE A 104 8.98 -16.88 2.97
C ILE A 104 8.76 -17.47 1.58
N PHE A 105 8.21 -16.68 0.64
CA PHE A 105 7.97 -17.14 -0.72
C PHE A 105 9.28 -17.45 -1.46
N ARG A 106 10.30 -16.62 -1.30
CA ARG A 106 11.62 -16.82 -1.90
C ARG A 106 12.28 -18.10 -1.41
N GLN A 107 12.27 -18.36 -0.10
CA GLN A 107 12.81 -19.59 0.49
C GLN A 107 12.07 -20.84 0.03
N ASN A 108 10.80 -20.70 -0.38
CA ASN A 108 10.01 -21.78 -0.98
C ASN A 108 10.10 -21.83 -2.52
N GLY A 109 11.05 -21.11 -3.13
CA GLY A 109 11.41 -21.21 -4.54
C GLY A 109 10.65 -20.28 -5.49
N ALA A 110 9.90 -19.31 -4.99
CA ALA A 110 9.27 -18.29 -5.83
C ALA A 110 10.31 -17.30 -6.38
N ALA A 111 10.17 -16.91 -7.64
CA ALA A 111 10.87 -15.76 -8.20
C ALA A 111 10.09 -14.47 -7.82
N ILE A 112 10.80 -13.47 -7.30
CA ILE A 112 10.21 -12.18 -6.95
C ILE A 112 10.52 -11.19 -8.07
N VAL A 113 9.46 -10.68 -8.71
CA VAL A 113 9.52 -9.75 -9.86
C VAL A 113 9.07 -8.37 -9.44
N ALA A 114 9.84 -7.34 -9.75
CA ALA A 114 9.48 -5.94 -9.45
C ALA A 114 10.22 -4.98 -10.40
N HIS A 115 9.84 -3.70 -10.33
CA HIS A 115 10.66 -2.65 -10.93
C HIS A 115 12.03 -2.56 -10.24
N GLU A 116 13.08 -2.17 -10.96
CA GLU A 116 14.43 -2.08 -10.40
C GLU A 116 14.49 -1.10 -9.21
N ASN A 117 13.77 0.01 -9.26
CA ASN A 117 13.71 0.95 -8.14
C ASN A 117 13.15 0.32 -6.86
N THR A 118 12.14 -0.55 -6.96
CA THR A 118 11.63 -1.34 -5.83
C THR A 118 12.75 -2.15 -5.18
N ARG A 119 13.58 -2.85 -5.98
CA ARG A 119 14.73 -3.60 -5.47
C ARG A 119 15.77 -2.68 -4.82
N LEU A 120 16.07 -1.54 -5.44
CA LEU A 120 17.03 -0.56 -4.91
C LEU A 120 16.60 -0.02 -3.54
N TRP A 121 15.33 0.37 -3.38
CA TRP A 121 14.81 0.83 -2.10
C TRP A 121 14.80 -0.25 -1.01
N MET A 122 14.60 -1.51 -1.38
CA MET A 122 14.70 -2.64 -0.45
C MET A 122 16.15 -2.99 -0.10
N ALA A 123 17.09 -2.73 -0.98
CA ALA A 123 18.51 -3.07 -0.82
C ALA A 123 19.35 -1.98 -0.14
N THR A 124 18.80 -0.76 0.01
CA THR A 124 19.52 0.42 0.50
C THR A 124 19.03 0.84 1.87
N PRO A 125 19.91 1.30 2.79
CA PRO A 125 19.47 1.96 4.02
C PRO A 125 18.65 3.21 3.68
N THR A 126 17.45 3.33 4.24
CA THR A 126 16.55 4.46 3.98
C THR A 126 16.42 5.32 5.22
N TRP A 127 16.68 6.61 5.10
CA TRP A 127 16.48 7.57 6.18
C TRP A 127 14.98 7.76 6.45
N MET A 128 14.60 7.65 7.71
CA MET A 128 13.23 7.84 8.20
C MET A 128 13.19 9.12 9.04
N PRO A 129 12.80 10.27 8.47
CA PRO A 129 12.84 11.56 9.17
C PRO A 129 12.03 11.58 10.46
N ASP A 130 10.84 10.98 10.46
CA ASP A 130 9.93 10.96 11.61
C ASP A 130 10.47 10.11 12.77
N GLU A 131 11.40 9.20 12.50
CA GLU A 131 11.99 8.29 13.47
C GLU A 131 13.45 8.66 13.80
N ASP A 132 14.01 9.67 13.14
CA ASP A 132 15.40 10.12 13.24
C ASP A 132 16.42 8.96 13.18
N ARG A 133 16.18 8.02 12.26
CA ARG A 133 17.03 6.83 12.06
C ARG A 133 17.04 6.31 10.65
N TYR A 134 18.03 5.52 10.33
CA TYR A 134 18.06 4.72 9.11
C TYR A 134 17.33 3.39 9.31
N ARG A 135 16.38 3.08 8.41
CA ARG A 135 15.87 1.74 8.28
C ARG A 135 16.92 0.89 7.56
N PRO A 136 17.28 -0.30 8.07
CA PRO A 136 18.25 -1.17 7.44
C PRO A 136 17.68 -1.75 6.12
N PRO A 137 18.55 -2.17 5.19
CA PRO A 137 18.16 -2.93 4.02
C PRO A 137 17.38 -4.18 4.40
N ARG A 138 16.49 -4.63 3.52
CA ARG A 138 15.86 -5.95 3.64
C ARG A 138 16.89 -7.06 3.44
N THR A 139 16.65 -8.23 4.01
CA THR A 139 17.46 -9.41 3.72
C THR A 139 17.47 -9.68 2.22
N LYS A 140 18.53 -10.29 1.72
CA LYS A 140 18.67 -10.56 0.28
C LYS A 140 17.54 -11.46 -0.24
N GLU A 141 17.05 -12.36 0.58
CA GLU A 141 15.95 -13.27 0.27
C GLU A 141 14.59 -12.54 0.20
N ALA A 142 14.46 -11.39 0.83
CA ALA A 142 13.24 -10.58 0.76
C ALA A 142 13.23 -9.61 -0.44
N GLN A 143 14.39 -9.41 -1.09
CA GLN A 143 14.53 -8.50 -2.23
C GLN A 143 14.09 -9.19 -3.54
N PRO A 144 13.55 -8.44 -4.51
CA PRO A 144 13.31 -8.93 -5.86
C PRO A 144 14.59 -9.49 -6.49
N ASP A 145 14.49 -10.66 -7.11
CA ASP A 145 15.59 -11.32 -7.85
C ASP A 145 15.45 -11.20 -9.37
N LYS A 146 14.28 -10.78 -9.83
CA LYS A 146 14.03 -10.45 -11.23
C LYS A 146 13.50 -9.03 -11.32
N THR A 147 14.16 -8.19 -12.05
CA THR A 147 13.78 -6.78 -12.21
C THR A 147 13.62 -6.38 -13.66
N PHE A 148 12.87 -5.32 -13.88
CA PHE A 148 12.65 -4.73 -15.20
C PHE A 148 12.52 -3.19 -15.07
N TYR A 149 12.56 -2.48 -16.20
CA TYR A 149 12.53 -1.02 -16.24
C TYR A 149 11.31 -0.43 -16.95
N ALA A 150 10.61 -1.18 -17.78
CA ALA A 150 9.49 -0.66 -18.56
C ALA A 150 8.26 -1.56 -18.45
N ASP A 151 8.02 -2.36 -19.46
CA ASP A 151 6.88 -3.27 -19.55
C ASP A 151 7.36 -4.71 -19.78
N GLY A 152 6.55 -5.66 -19.37
CA GLY A 152 6.79 -7.06 -19.61
C GLY A 152 5.49 -7.85 -19.68
N ALA A 153 5.62 -9.09 -20.11
CA ALA A 153 4.52 -10.03 -20.13
C ALA A 153 5.03 -11.45 -19.84
N MET A 154 4.16 -12.27 -19.26
CA MET A 154 4.35 -13.69 -19.09
C MET A 154 3.03 -14.42 -19.31
N THR A 155 3.11 -15.74 -19.42
CA THR A 155 1.93 -16.61 -19.45
C THR A 155 1.99 -17.58 -18.28
N ALA A 156 0.88 -17.82 -17.60
CA ALA A 156 0.71 -18.82 -16.56
C ALA A 156 -0.50 -19.71 -16.92
N GLY A 157 -0.24 -20.94 -17.35
CA GLY A 157 -1.26 -21.74 -18.00
C GLY A 157 -1.79 -21.04 -19.26
N ASN A 158 -3.07 -20.74 -19.30
CA ASN A 158 -3.71 -19.98 -20.40
C ASN A 158 -3.98 -18.49 -20.05
N GLU A 159 -3.52 -18.01 -18.91
CA GLU A 159 -3.64 -16.62 -18.52
C GLU A 159 -2.45 -15.81 -19.04
N ARG A 160 -2.73 -14.73 -19.77
CA ARG A 160 -1.73 -13.73 -20.16
C ARG A 160 -1.64 -12.66 -19.08
N ILE A 161 -0.47 -12.50 -18.52
CA ILE A 161 -0.18 -11.53 -17.46
C ILE A 161 0.74 -10.47 -18.03
N GLU A 162 0.25 -9.24 -18.12
CA GLU A 162 1.03 -8.05 -18.50
C GLU A 162 1.36 -7.26 -17.25
N TYR A 163 2.54 -6.68 -17.20
CA TYR A 163 2.96 -5.81 -16.11
C TYR A 163 3.79 -4.65 -16.63
N GLY A 164 3.77 -3.53 -15.93
CA GLY A 164 4.50 -2.37 -16.41
C GLY A 164 4.68 -1.29 -15.35
N TYR A 165 5.68 -0.46 -15.60
CA TYR A 165 6.12 0.61 -14.70
C TYR A 165 5.13 1.77 -14.67
N LEU A 166 4.82 2.26 -13.47
CA LEU A 166 4.01 3.45 -13.21
C LEU A 166 4.93 4.53 -12.63
N ILE A 167 5.33 5.47 -13.48
CA ILE A 167 6.41 6.42 -13.18
C ILE A 167 6.06 7.31 -11.99
N GLU A 168 6.86 7.21 -10.90
CA GLU A 168 6.86 8.12 -9.74
C GLU A 168 5.47 8.44 -9.15
N ALA A 169 4.60 7.42 -9.03
CA ALA A 169 3.19 7.60 -8.64
C ALA A 169 2.97 7.63 -7.12
N HIS A 170 3.09 6.47 -6.45
CA HIS A 170 3.04 6.30 -5.00
C HIS A 170 4.45 6.19 -4.42
N THR A 171 5.34 5.53 -5.16
CA THR A 171 6.78 5.45 -4.97
C THR A 171 7.47 5.65 -6.34
N SER A 172 8.79 5.58 -6.41
CA SER A 172 9.49 5.56 -7.70
C SER A 172 9.59 4.16 -8.33
N GLY A 173 8.97 3.15 -7.73
CA GLY A 173 9.09 1.76 -8.19
C GLY A 173 7.74 1.07 -8.44
N ASP A 174 6.66 1.84 -8.59
CA ASP A 174 5.32 1.29 -8.73
C ASP A 174 5.13 0.54 -10.05
N ILE A 175 4.41 -0.57 -9.99
CA ILE A 175 3.99 -1.32 -11.18
C ILE A 175 2.51 -1.67 -11.12
N TYR A 176 1.93 -1.90 -12.29
CA TYR A 176 0.66 -2.64 -12.40
C TYR A 176 0.94 -4.09 -12.80
N VAL A 177 -0.01 -4.98 -12.49
CA VAL A 177 -0.05 -6.36 -13.00
C VAL A 177 -1.45 -6.64 -13.52
N PHE A 178 -1.59 -6.96 -14.79
CA PHE A 178 -2.86 -7.15 -15.46
C PHE A 178 -3.04 -8.60 -15.92
N PHE A 179 -3.97 -9.29 -15.30
CA PHE A 179 -4.46 -10.60 -15.71
C PHE A 179 -5.50 -10.40 -16.82
N ARG A 180 -5.07 -10.54 -18.08
CA ARG A 180 -5.83 -10.12 -19.25
C ARG A 180 -7.07 -10.95 -19.47
N ASP A 181 -6.95 -12.29 -19.41
CA ASP A 181 -8.08 -13.20 -19.65
C ASP A 181 -9.08 -13.15 -18.48
N SER A 182 -8.59 -12.95 -17.26
CA SER A 182 -9.41 -12.71 -16.06
C SER A 182 -10.00 -11.31 -16.00
N ASN A 183 -9.51 -10.36 -16.77
CA ASN A 183 -9.83 -8.92 -16.73
C ASN A 183 -9.71 -8.31 -15.32
N VAL A 184 -8.57 -8.57 -14.63
CA VAL A 184 -8.28 -8.08 -13.30
C VAL A 184 -6.94 -7.35 -13.30
N LEU A 185 -6.96 -6.08 -12.88
CA LEU A 185 -5.82 -5.17 -12.89
C LEU A 185 -5.42 -4.82 -11.45
N ALA A 186 -4.28 -5.34 -10.99
CA ALA A 186 -3.65 -4.93 -9.73
C ALA A 186 -2.86 -3.64 -9.94
N VAL A 187 -3.03 -2.68 -9.04
CA VAL A 187 -2.48 -1.32 -9.18
C VAL A 187 -1.67 -0.85 -7.96
N GLY A 188 -1.50 -1.72 -6.96
CA GLY A 188 -0.84 -1.33 -5.71
C GLY A 188 -1.50 -0.12 -5.06
N ASP A 189 -0.72 0.71 -4.42
CA ASP A 189 -1.19 1.88 -3.68
C ASP A 189 -1.30 3.16 -4.54
N VAL A 190 -1.18 3.01 -5.86
CA VAL A 190 -1.52 4.08 -6.83
C VAL A 190 -3.00 4.45 -6.75
N ALA A 191 -3.89 3.50 -6.42
CA ALA A 191 -5.27 3.76 -6.04
C ALA A 191 -5.49 3.51 -4.54
N SER A 192 -6.23 4.40 -3.87
CA SER A 192 -6.41 4.38 -2.40
C SER A 192 -7.87 4.61 -2.00
N PRO A 193 -8.79 3.68 -2.30
CA PRO A 193 -10.23 3.90 -2.08
C PRO A 193 -10.63 3.94 -0.60
N ALA A 194 -9.84 3.35 0.30
CA ALA A 194 -10.21 3.15 1.71
C ALA A 194 -9.38 3.97 2.71
N ARG A 195 -8.32 4.63 2.26
CA ARG A 195 -7.44 5.47 3.09
C ARG A 195 -6.99 6.69 2.31
N ASP A 196 -6.49 7.72 3.01
CA ASP A 196 -5.89 8.87 2.32
C ASP A 196 -4.75 8.39 1.42
N PRO A 197 -4.62 8.94 0.20
CA PRO A 197 -3.51 8.62 -0.66
C PRO A 197 -2.20 9.01 -0.01
N GLU A 198 -1.19 8.17 -0.16
CA GLU A 198 0.17 8.46 0.27
C GLU A 198 1.03 8.79 -0.96
N LEU A 199 1.86 9.81 -0.83
CA LEU A 199 2.91 10.15 -1.77
C LEU A 199 4.23 9.97 -1.04
N ASP A 200 4.92 8.88 -1.27
CA ASP A 200 6.25 8.63 -0.68
C ASP A 200 7.29 9.49 -1.41
N TYR A 201 7.26 10.79 -1.14
CA TYR A 201 8.15 11.77 -1.76
C TYR A 201 9.63 11.47 -1.49
N LEU A 202 9.97 10.80 -0.39
CA LEU A 202 11.33 10.39 -0.05
C LEU A 202 11.89 9.40 -1.07
N THR A 203 11.03 8.59 -1.67
CA THR A 203 11.40 7.62 -2.70
C THR A 203 10.99 8.06 -4.11
N GLY A 204 10.60 9.32 -4.28
CA GLY A 204 10.42 9.97 -5.58
C GLY A 204 8.98 10.10 -6.05
N ALA A 205 7.99 9.78 -5.22
CA ALA A 205 6.59 10.01 -5.57
C ALA A 205 6.24 11.50 -5.67
N TRP A 206 5.34 11.82 -6.58
CA TRP A 206 4.74 13.14 -6.68
C TRP A 206 3.35 13.08 -7.30
N ILE A 207 2.53 14.10 -7.04
CA ILE A 207 1.11 14.07 -7.42
C ILE A 207 0.88 14.00 -8.93
N GLY A 208 1.72 14.64 -9.76
CA GLY A 208 1.63 14.57 -11.22
C GLY A 208 1.91 13.16 -11.75
N GLY A 209 2.95 12.50 -11.25
CA GLY A 209 3.25 11.10 -11.57
C GLY A 209 2.08 10.18 -11.21
N ARG A 210 1.43 10.43 -10.05
CA ARG A 210 0.23 9.67 -9.67
C ARG A 210 -0.94 9.88 -10.63
N VAL A 211 -1.17 11.11 -11.11
CA VAL A 211 -2.19 11.41 -12.13
C VAL A 211 -1.89 10.67 -13.44
N ASP A 212 -0.66 10.75 -13.92
CA ASP A 212 -0.21 10.11 -15.16
C ASP A 212 -0.32 8.58 -15.07
N ALA A 213 0.02 7.99 -13.92
CA ALA A 213 -0.15 6.57 -13.66
C ALA A 213 -1.62 6.15 -13.72
N MET A 214 -2.53 6.91 -13.08
CA MET A 214 -3.96 6.64 -13.15
C MET A 214 -4.51 6.80 -14.57
N ASP A 215 -4.04 7.77 -15.36
CA ASP A 215 -4.39 7.92 -16.78
C ASP A 215 -3.94 6.71 -17.60
N ARG A 216 -2.77 6.16 -17.32
CA ARG A 216 -2.29 4.91 -17.93
C ARG A 216 -3.18 3.73 -17.57
N LEU A 217 -3.51 3.57 -16.28
CA LEU A 217 -4.38 2.49 -15.81
C LEU A 217 -5.78 2.56 -16.42
N LEU A 218 -6.35 3.76 -16.56
CA LEU A 218 -7.64 3.99 -17.19
C LEU A 218 -7.65 3.65 -18.69
N LYS A 219 -6.51 3.79 -19.39
CA LYS A 219 -6.37 3.36 -20.79
C LYS A 219 -6.27 1.84 -20.92
N LEU A 220 -5.72 1.15 -19.92
CA LEU A 220 -5.63 -0.32 -19.89
C LEU A 220 -6.96 -0.98 -19.54
N ALA A 221 -7.75 -0.35 -18.66
CA ALA A 221 -9.00 -0.87 -18.13
C ALA A 221 -10.19 -0.60 -19.06
N ASP A 222 -11.05 -1.58 -19.25
CA ASP A 222 -12.38 -1.42 -19.82
C ASP A 222 -13.47 -1.25 -18.74
N ALA A 223 -14.74 -1.16 -19.15
CA ALA A 223 -15.86 -0.96 -18.23
C ALA A 223 -16.07 -2.12 -17.23
N ASN A 224 -15.62 -3.32 -17.57
CA ASN A 224 -15.78 -4.54 -16.79
C ASN A 224 -14.51 -4.91 -16.01
N THR A 225 -13.42 -4.20 -16.20
CA THR A 225 -12.16 -4.48 -15.50
C THR A 225 -12.32 -4.28 -14.00
N ARG A 226 -11.97 -5.31 -13.24
CA ARG A 226 -11.86 -5.25 -11.77
C ARG A 226 -10.49 -4.74 -11.40
N ILE A 227 -10.45 -3.58 -10.75
CA ILE A 227 -9.21 -2.91 -10.35
C ILE A 227 -8.97 -3.21 -8.88
N VAL A 228 -7.83 -3.81 -8.58
CA VAL A 228 -7.46 -4.24 -7.23
C VAL A 228 -6.36 -3.33 -6.69
N PRO A 229 -6.69 -2.43 -5.72
CA PRO A 229 -5.69 -1.63 -5.03
C PRO A 229 -4.89 -2.49 -4.03
N GLY A 230 -3.75 -2.00 -3.56
CA GLY A 230 -2.99 -2.66 -2.49
C GLY A 230 -3.72 -2.68 -1.15
N PHE A 231 -4.67 -1.74 -0.93
CA PHE A 231 -5.48 -1.64 0.28
C PHE A 231 -6.93 -1.24 -0.02
N GLY A 232 -7.89 -2.01 0.52
CA GLY A 232 -9.31 -1.69 0.42
C GLY A 232 -10.07 -2.51 -0.63
N PRO A 233 -11.31 -2.09 -0.98
CA PRO A 233 -12.17 -2.87 -1.86
C PRO A 233 -11.73 -2.84 -3.32
N VAL A 234 -12.15 -3.86 -4.06
CA VAL A 234 -12.04 -3.89 -5.53
C VAL A 234 -12.82 -2.72 -6.13
N MET A 235 -12.23 -2.05 -7.09
CA MET A 235 -12.76 -0.86 -7.75
C MET A 235 -13.20 -1.17 -9.18
N THR A 236 -14.16 -0.37 -9.65
CA THR A 236 -14.49 -0.25 -11.07
C THR A 236 -13.62 0.81 -11.75
N ARG A 237 -13.59 0.78 -13.09
CA ARG A 237 -12.94 1.85 -13.88
C ARG A 237 -13.52 3.23 -13.57
N ALA A 238 -14.85 3.33 -13.35
CA ALA A 238 -15.49 4.61 -13.01
C ALA A 238 -15.03 5.15 -11.64
N GLN A 239 -14.82 4.28 -10.64
CA GLN A 239 -14.30 4.68 -9.34
C GLN A 239 -12.83 5.14 -9.44
N LEU A 240 -12.00 4.47 -10.24
CA LEU A 240 -10.64 4.93 -10.51
C LEU A 240 -10.64 6.29 -11.22
N GLN A 241 -11.57 6.52 -12.16
CA GLN A 241 -11.71 7.82 -12.81
C GLN A 241 -12.01 8.94 -11.81
N VAL A 242 -12.94 8.70 -10.86
CA VAL A 242 -13.25 9.68 -9.81
C VAL A 242 -12.01 9.98 -8.96
N GLU A 243 -11.25 8.96 -8.57
CA GLU A 243 -10.03 9.16 -7.78
C GLU A 243 -8.96 9.94 -8.56
N ARG A 244 -8.79 9.62 -9.83
CA ARG A 244 -7.89 10.35 -10.75
C ARG A 244 -8.29 11.83 -10.87
N ASP A 245 -9.58 12.11 -11.02
CA ASP A 245 -10.08 13.49 -11.17
C ASP A 245 -9.89 14.30 -9.88
N VAL A 246 -10.02 13.67 -8.73
CA VAL A 246 -9.66 14.29 -7.43
C VAL A 246 -8.16 14.63 -7.40
N MET A 247 -7.28 13.71 -7.75
CA MET A 247 -5.82 13.95 -7.76
C MET A 247 -5.46 15.05 -8.76
N LYS A 248 -6.03 15.02 -9.97
CA LYS A 248 -5.81 16.05 -10.98
C LYS A 248 -6.28 17.43 -10.52
N THR A 249 -7.45 17.50 -9.88
CA THR A 249 -7.98 18.76 -9.34
C THR A 249 -7.06 19.36 -8.27
N ILE A 250 -6.54 18.51 -7.38
CA ILE A 250 -5.60 18.98 -6.36
C ILE A 250 -4.29 19.43 -7.01
N TYR A 251 -3.76 18.66 -7.96
CA TYR A 251 -2.56 19.04 -8.70
C TYR A 251 -2.70 20.42 -9.36
N ASP A 252 -3.78 20.64 -10.11
CA ASP A 252 -4.04 21.92 -10.80
C ASP A 252 -4.18 23.10 -9.84
N ARG A 253 -4.74 22.87 -8.65
CA ARG A 253 -4.91 23.90 -7.63
C ARG A 253 -3.63 24.22 -6.85
N THR A 254 -2.64 23.33 -6.87
CA THR A 254 -1.46 23.44 -6.00
C THR A 254 -0.17 23.71 -6.75
N VAL A 255 -0.06 23.34 -8.02
CA VAL A 255 1.21 23.44 -8.76
C VAL A 255 1.79 24.86 -8.81
N ASP A 256 0.97 25.86 -9.11
CA ASP A 256 1.43 27.25 -9.18
C ASP A 256 1.64 27.82 -7.76
N ARG A 257 0.79 27.45 -6.80
CA ARG A 257 0.96 27.87 -5.40
C ARG A 257 2.28 27.43 -4.79
N VAL A 258 2.68 26.19 -5.04
CA VAL A 258 4.01 25.69 -4.59
C VAL A 258 5.14 26.49 -5.24
N ARG A 259 5.01 26.88 -6.52
CA ARG A 259 6.00 27.75 -7.22
C ARG A 259 6.04 29.16 -6.64
N GLU A 260 4.92 29.67 -6.18
CA GLU A 260 4.80 30.99 -5.53
C GLU A 260 5.28 30.98 -4.07
N GLY A 261 5.58 29.79 -3.51
CA GLY A 261 6.09 29.63 -2.16
C GLY A 261 5.03 29.34 -1.09
N ASP A 262 3.79 29.09 -1.50
CA ASP A 262 2.73 28.67 -0.58
C ASP A 262 3.09 27.32 0.08
N TYR A 263 2.83 27.23 1.38
CA TYR A 263 2.97 26.01 2.14
C TYR A 263 1.62 25.43 2.54
N VAL A 264 1.59 24.36 3.34
CA VAL A 264 0.37 23.60 3.67
C VAL A 264 -0.75 24.47 4.21
N GLU A 265 -0.44 25.39 5.15
CA GLU A 265 -1.42 26.26 5.78
C GLU A 265 -2.05 27.26 4.79
N ASP A 266 -1.27 27.75 3.83
CA ASP A 266 -1.74 28.69 2.80
C ASP A 266 -2.62 27.98 1.79
N MET A 267 -2.24 26.77 1.37
CA MET A 267 -3.05 25.91 0.51
C MET A 267 -4.40 25.54 1.17
N LEU A 268 -4.41 25.22 2.47
CA LEU A 268 -5.66 24.95 3.21
C LEU A 268 -6.56 26.18 3.30
N LYS A 269 -6.00 27.36 3.62
CA LYS A 269 -6.75 28.63 3.64
C LYS A 269 -7.33 28.97 2.27
N ALA A 270 -6.59 28.67 1.21
CA ALA A 270 -7.05 28.86 -0.17
C ALA A 270 -8.12 27.86 -0.60
N GLY A 271 -8.42 26.85 0.22
CA GLY A 271 -9.48 25.88 -0.03
C GLY A 271 -9.17 24.88 -1.13
N VAL A 272 -7.89 24.51 -1.31
CA VAL A 272 -7.49 23.56 -2.38
C VAL A 272 -8.16 22.20 -2.25
N MET A 273 -8.57 21.82 -1.03
CA MET A 273 -9.27 20.57 -0.73
C MET A 273 -10.79 20.66 -0.79
N ASN A 274 -11.37 21.86 -1.04
CA ASN A 274 -12.81 22.06 -0.99
C ASN A 274 -13.52 21.48 -2.21
N GLY A 275 -14.70 20.87 -1.97
CA GLY A 275 -15.57 20.34 -3.03
C GLY A 275 -15.02 19.09 -3.73
N LEU A 276 -14.03 18.41 -3.16
CA LEU A 276 -13.50 17.15 -3.70
C LEU A 276 -14.47 16.00 -3.42
N ALA A 277 -14.58 15.08 -4.37
CA ALA A 277 -15.39 13.86 -4.24
C ALA A 277 -14.71 12.80 -3.34
N ARG A 278 -14.18 13.24 -2.20
CA ARG A 278 -13.45 12.41 -1.24
C ARG A 278 -13.47 13.03 0.15
N THR A 279 -13.60 12.17 1.19
CA THR A 279 -13.38 12.56 2.58
C THR A 279 -11.92 12.28 2.96
N TRP A 280 -11.31 13.22 3.66
CA TRP A 280 -9.91 13.15 4.10
C TRP A 280 -9.82 12.97 5.61
N LYS A 281 -8.92 12.11 6.07
CA LYS A 281 -8.62 11.94 7.51
C LYS A 281 -7.56 12.94 7.96
N ASP A 282 -6.51 13.09 7.17
CA ASP A 282 -5.39 14.00 7.42
C ASP A 282 -4.99 14.76 6.16
N PRO A 283 -5.75 15.80 5.76
CA PRO A 283 -5.41 16.60 4.59
C PRO A 283 -4.09 17.36 4.73
N LYS A 284 -3.64 17.65 5.97
CA LYS A 284 -2.36 18.34 6.21
C LYS A 284 -1.18 17.46 5.84
N LYS A 285 -1.18 16.19 6.27
CA LYS A 285 -0.14 15.24 5.91
C LYS A 285 -0.07 15.07 4.39
N PHE A 286 -1.22 14.86 3.74
CA PHE A 286 -1.27 14.71 2.30
C PHE A 286 -0.70 15.93 1.57
N LEU A 287 -1.09 17.15 1.96
CA LEU A 287 -0.57 18.38 1.35
C LEU A 287 0.91 18.60 1.65
N HIS A 288 1.41 18.15 2.80
CA HIS A 288 2.84 18.17 3.10
C HIS A 288 3.62 17.27 2.14
N ASP A 289 3.19 16.02 1.99
CA ASP A 289 3.84 15.06 1.10
C ASP A 289 3.77 15.52 -0.36
N LEU A 290 2.61 16.08 -0.77
CA LEU A 290 2.41 16.71 -2.07
C LEU A 290 3.39 17.87 -2.30
N HIS A 291 3.50 18.80 -1.35
CA HIS A 291 4.40 19.95 -1.46
C HIS A 291 5.85 19.48 -1.63
N LYS A 292 6.30 18.52 -0.79
CA LYS A 292 7.66 17.97 -0.86
C LYS A 292 7.91 17.27 -2.20
N GLY A 293 6.96 16.46 -2.68
CA GLY A 293 7.06 15.76 -3.95
C GLY A 293 7.10 16.70 -5.15
N LEU A 294 6.24 17.73 -5.18
CA LEU A 294 6.25 18.75 -6.23
C LEU A 294 7.56 19.54 -6.26
N TRP A 295 8.02 19.98 -5.09
CA TRP A 295 9.26 20.74 -4.98
C TRP A 295 10.46 19.91 -5.46
N ALA A 296 10.58 18.67 -5.03
CA ALA A 296 11.66 17.77 -5.42
C ALA A 296 11.61 17.45 -6.93
N HIS A 297 10.41 17.23 -7.49
CA HIS A 297 10.24 16.94 -8.91
C HIS A 297 10.61 18.14 -9.78
N HIS A 298 10.15 19.36 -9.45
CA HIS A 298 10.49 20.57 -10.20
C HIS A 298 12.00 20.84 -10.21
N ASN A 299 12.67 20.63 -9.08
CA ASN A 299 14.13 20.82 -9.00
C ASN A 299 14.92 19.78 -9.81
N LYS A 300 14.42 18.57 -9.97
CA LYS A 300 15.04 17.57 -10.86
C LYS A 300 14.98 17.97 -12.34
N LEU A 301 13.95 18.72 -12.72
CA LEU A 301 13.75 19.17 -14.11
C LEU A 301 14.41 20.52 -14.40
N ASP A 302 14.89 21.24 -13.41
CA ASP A 302 15.62 22.49 -13.59
C ASP A 302 17.10 22.18 -13.86
N ALA A 303 17.51 22.38 -15.13
CA ALA A 303 18.89 22.20 -15.59
C ALA A 303 19.90 23.16 -14.92
N ASN A 304 19.45 24.15 -14.15
CA ASN A 304 20.27 25.11 -13.45
C ASN A 304 20.57 24.74 -11.99
N VAL A 305 19.98 23.64 -11.50
CA VAL A 305 20.27 23.08 -10.17
C VAL A 305 21.27 21.94 -10.34
N VAL A 306 22.54 22.31 -10.56
CA VAL A 306 23.70 21.42 -10.52
C VAL A 306 24.46 21.70 -9.22
#